data_855041d00c8109d497eaef995ec1984b
#
_entry.id   855041d00c8109d497eaef995ec1984b
#
_cell.length_a   1.000
_cell.length_b   1.000
_cell.length_c   1.000
_cell.angle_alpha   90.00
_cell.angle_beta   90.00
_cell.angle_gamma   90.00
#
_symmetry.space_group_name_H-M   'P 1'
#
loop_
_entity.id
_entity.type
_entity.pdbx_description
1 polymer ?
#
loop_
_entity_poly.entity_id
_entity_poly.type
_entity_poly.pdbx_seq_one_letter_code
_entity_poly.pdbx_strand_id
1 'polypeptide(L)'
;MLDARAQHLLKTLVERYIVEGEPVGSRALSKYSGLDLSAATVRNVMADLEELGYIASPHTSSGRVPTPKGYRFFVDSLMVLRPLEQIEVSRLEGELVAERPAELATAAANLLSQLTHFAGVVAVPKRREATFRHLEFLRLSDHRVLLIIVTPEGDVQNRVLHTERKFSQVELAEATNFLNQHFAGVPFHDIRARLAAELRELSADIATLMTVAVDAGAGALADGDAVVLAGERNLLSGDFGSNMERLKRLFEVFEQKTSLVHLLDISQKAHGVQIYIGGESGIVPLDEMSVVTAPYAVDGQVIGTLGVIGPTRMAYERVIPIVDITAKLLSNALTHKLSD
;
A
#
# COMPACT_ATOMS: atom_id res chain seq x y z
N MET A 1 0.04 -18.60 29.35
CA MET A 1 -0.90 -17.45 29.15
C MET A 1 -0.53 -16.44 30.24
N LEU A 2 -0.41 -15.14 29.89
CA LEU A 2 -0.09 -14.11 30.90
C LEU A 2 -1.24 -13.99 31.93
N ASP A 3 -0.91 -13.84 33.19
CA ASP A 3 -1.92 -13.52 34.18
C ASP A 3 -2.44 -12.07 34.04
N ALA A 4 -3.56 -11.74 34.67
CA ALA A 4 -4.20 -10.43 34.54
C ALA A 4 -3.30 -9.26 34.96
N ARG A 5 -2.41 -9.51 35.94
CA ARG A 5 -1.44 -8.53 36.44
C ARG A 5 -0.35 -8.24 35.41
N ALA A 6 0.22 -9.29 34.82
CA ALA A 6 1.22 -9.16 33.75
C ALA A 6 0.64 -8.50 32.52
N GLN A 7 -0.59 -8.85 32.13
CA GLN A 7 -1.31 -8.20 31.03
C GLN A 7 -1.50 -6.70 31.27
N HIS A 8 -1.93 -6.33 32.46
CA HIS A 8 -2.13 -4.92 32.81
C HIS A 8 -0.82 -4.12 32.84
N LEU A 9 0.26 -4.69 33.38
CA LEU A 9 1.58 -4.06 33.40
C LEU A 9 2.15 -3.94 31.99
N LEU A 10 1.99 -4.96 31.14
CA LEU A 10 2.39 -4.90 29.73
C LEU A 10 1.62 -3.81 28.97
N LYS A 11 0.29 -3.75 29.15
CA LYS A 11 -0.55 -2.69 28.56
C LYS A 11 -0.05 -1.31 28.95
N THR A 12 0.13 -1.06 30.23
CA THR A 12 0.60 0.24 30.74
C THR A 12 1.99 0.58 30.20
N LEU A 13 2.88 -0.42 30.09
CA LEU A 13 4.23 -0.23 29.55
C LEU A 13 4.17 0.17 28.08
N VAL A 14 3.36 -0.53 27.25
CA VAL A 14 3.22 -0.23 25.83
C VAL A 14 2.61 1.16 25.61
N GLU A 15 1.51 1.48 26.32
CA GLU A 15 0.85 2.80 26.23
C GLU A 15 1.81 3.95 26.59
N ARG A 16 2.59 3.78 27.66
CA ARG A 16 3.60 4.77 28.08
C ARG A 16 4.72 4.92 27.04
N TYR A 17 5.23 3.81 26.54
CA TYR A 17 6.29 3.85 25.57
C TYR A 17 5.84 4.48 24.25
N ILE A 18 4.60 4.24 23.83
CA ILE A 18 4.01 4.90 22.64
C ILE A 18 4.02 6.43 22.83
N VAL A 19 3.63 6.92 23.99
CA VAL A 19 3.52 8.36 24.26
C VAL A 19 4.89 9.01 24.47
N GLU A 20 5.75 8.41 25.30
CA GLU A 20 6.97 9.06 25.77
C GLU A 20 8.20 8.76 24.88
N GLY A 21 8.25 7.59 24.24
CA GLY A 21 9.39 7.16 23.44
C GLY A 21 10.59 6.67 24.25
N GLU A 22 10.52 6.76 25.58
CA GLU A 22 11.61 6.43 26.49
C GLU A 22 11.38 5.07 27.15
N PRO A 23 12.45 4.28 27.38
CA PRO A 23 12.33 3.00 28.09
C PRO A 23 11.67 3.14 29.46
N VAL A 24 10.66 2.32 29.73
CA VAL A 24 9.82 2.41 30.94
C VAL A 24 10.47 1.67 32.09
N GLY A 25 10.80 2.37 33.19
CA GLY A 25 11.37 1.78 34.40
C GLY A 25 10.31 1.22 35.34
N SER A 26 10.69 0.24 36.19
CA SER A 26 9.78 -0.37 37.16
C SER A 26 9.15 0.60 38.19
N ARG A 27 9.85 1.68 38.55
CA ARG A 27 9.30 2.74 39.42
C ARG A 27 8.21 3.54 38.73
N ALA A 28 8.43 3.90 37.46
CA ALA A 28 7.44 4.59 36.65
C ALA A 28 6.20 3.70 36.42
N LEU A 29 6.42 2.44 36.06
CA LEU A 29 5.35 1.49 35.83
C LEU A 29 4.52 1.21 37.11
N SER A 30 5.16 1.08 38.30
CA SER A 30 4.48 0.98 39.58
C SER A 30 3.55 2.18 39.82
N LYS A 31 4.01 3.38 39.53
CA LYS A 31 3.24 4.61 39.72
C LYS A 31 2.05 4.73 38.78
N TYR A 32 2.24 4.35 37.50
CA TYR A 32 1.24 4.60 36.44
C TYR A 32 0.29 3.43 36.21
N SER A 33 0.61 2.22 36.70
CA SER A 33 -0.26 1.06 36.51
C SER A 33 -1.58 1.13 37.30
N GLY A 34 -1.66 1.99 38.30
CA GLY A 34 -2.81 2.01 39.21
C GLY A 34 -2.96 0.76 40.08
N LEU A 35 -2.00 -0.18 39.99
CA LEU A 35 -1.93 -1.34 40.84
C LEU A 35 -1.11 -0.98 42.12
N ASP A 36 -1.63 -1.37 43.27
CA ASP A 36 -0.90 -1.17 44.55
C ASP A 36 0.24 -2.20 44.67
N LEU A 37 1.26 -2.04 43.83
CA LEU A 37 2.42 -2.93 43.74
C LEU A 37 3.70 -2.18 43.99
N SER A 38 4.58 -2.79 44.81
CA SER A 38 5.93 -2.27 45.00
C SER A 38 6.74 -2.29 43.70
N ALA A 39 7.69 -1.36 43.56
CA ALA A 39 8.62 -1.36 42.42
C ALA A 39 9.44 -2.66 42.30
N ALA A 40 9.65 -3.37 43.41
CA ALA A 40 10.32 -4.67 43.41
C ALA A 40 9.43 -5.76 42.80
N THR A 41 8.13 -5.80 43.15
CA THR A 41 7.16 -6.72 42.57
C THR A 41 7.00 -6.46 41.07
N VAL A 42 6.88 -5.17 40.65
CA VAL A 42 6.82 -4.80 39.24
C VAL A 42 8.07 -5.25 38.49
N ARG A 43 9.26 -5.13 39.11
CA ARG A 43 10.51 -5.59 38.50
C ARG A 43 10.52 -7.09 38.22
N ASN A 44 9.98 -7.91 39.13
CA ASN A 44 9.88 -9.35 38.92
C ASN A 44 8.95 -9.67 37.73
N VAL A 45 7.77 -9.04 37.67
CA VAL A 45 6.85 -9.24 36.55
C VAL A 45 7.48 -8.76 35.20
N MET A 46 8.25 -7.67 35.26
CA MET A 46 8.99 -7.22 34.05
C MET A 46 10.06 -8.23 33.64
N ALA A 47 10.72 -8.90 34.57
CA ALA A 47 11.68 -9.96 34.27
C ALA A 47 10.98 -11.16 33.59
N ASP A 48 9.81 -11.57 34.11
CA ASP A 48 9.01 -12.64 33.51
C ASP A 48 8.54 -12.27 32.10
N LEU A 49 8.07 -11.02 31.86
CA LEU A 49 7.68 -10.51 30.58
C LEU A 49 8.86 -10.45 29.57
N GLU A 50 10.06 -10.14 30.06
CA GLU A 50 11.28 -10.12 29.26
C GLU A 50 11.70 -11.54 28.88
N GLU A 51 11.68 -12.49 29.80
CA GLU A 51 11.97 -13.91 29.57
C GLU A 51 10.98 -14.51 28.54
N LEU A 52 9.71 -14.12 28.61
CA LEU A 52 8.69 -14.50 27.65
C LEU A 52 8.79 -13.75 26.31
N GLY A 53 9.70 -12.77 26.18
CA GLY A 53 9.98 -12.04 24.96
C GLY A 53 8.96 -10.96 24.58
N TYR A 54 8.12 -10.49 25.52
CA TYR A 54 7.17 -9.39 25.26
C TYR A 54 7.82 -8.01 25.39
N ILE A 55 8.85 -7.88 26.21
CA ILE A 55 9.62 -6.66 26.41
C ILE A 55 11.11 -6.97 26.32
N ALA A 56 11.93 -5.95 26.10
CA ALA A 56 13.39 -6.08 26.03
C ALA A 56 14.08 -4.91 26.73
N SER A 57 15.34 -5.12 27.12
CA SER A 57 16.22 -4.07 27.62
C SER A 57 17.06 -3.53 26.46
N PRO A 58 16.91 -2.27 26.06
CA PRO A 58 17.78 -1.69 25.02
C PRO A 58 19.23 -1.53 25.50
N HIS A 59 19.43 -1.27 26.82
CA HIS A 59 20.73 -1.19 27.48
C HIS A 59 20.66 -1.70 28.90
N THR A 60 21.76 -2.20 29.47
CA THR A 60 21.85 -2.87 30.78
C THR A 60 21.32 -2.06 31.98
N SER A 61 21.31 -0.74 31.90
CA SER A 61 20.85 0.17 32.96
C SER A 61 19.54 0.91 32.64
N SER A 62 18.96 0.69 31.47
CA SER A 62 17.74 1.36 31.00
C SER A 62 16.48 0.61 31.47
N GLY A 63 15.30 1.28 31.35
CA GLY A 63 14.01 0.62 31.48
C GLY A 63 13.79 -0.47 30.40
N ARG A 64 12.55 -0.84 30.18
CA ARG A 64 12.16 -1.84 29.20
C ARG A 64 11.37 -1.18 28.05
N VAL A 65 11.50 -1.75 26.86
CA VAL A 65 10.74 -1.37 25.66
C VAL A 65 9.94 -2.57 25.17
N PRO A 66 8.78 -2.37 24.54
CA PRO A 66 8.03 -3.46 23.93
C PRO A 66 8.82 -4.07 22.75
N THR A 67 8.72 -5.39 22.60
CA THR A 67 9.15 -6.09 21.38
C THR A 67 8.01 -6.13 20.36
N PRO A 68 8.24 -6.52 19.08
CA PRO A 68 7.16 -6.80 18.13
C PRO A 68 6.11 -7.76 18.69
N LYS A 69 6.53 -8.82 19.42
CA LYS A 69 5.63 -9.75 20.11
C LYS A 69 4.81 -9.06 21.20
N GLY A 70 5.39 -8.12 21.94
CA GLY A 70 4.69 -7.32 22.94
C GLY A 70 3.63 -6.42 22.33
N TYR A 71 3.96 -5.73 21.24
CA TYR A 71 2.99 -4.93 20.48
C TYR A 71 1.88 -5.79 19.87
N ARG A 72 2.20 -6.96 19.30
CA ARG A 72 1.20 -7.89 18.75
C ARG A 72 0.21 -8.31 19.85
N PHE A 73 0.68 -8.73 21.00
CA PHE A 73 -0.18 -9.12 22.11
C PHE A 73 -1.04 -7.94 22.61
N PHE A 74 -0.46 -6.73 22.67
CA PHE A 74 -1.18 -5.51 23.03
C PHE A 74 -2.31 -5.22 22.04
N VAL A 75 -2.05 -5.23 20.75
CA VAL A 75 -3.03 -4.95 19.71
C VAL A 75 -4.16 -5.99 19.69
N ASP A 76 -3.82 -7.28 19.80
CA ASP A 76 -4.81 -8.36 19.66
C ASP A 76 -5.66 -8.57 20.92
N SER A 77 -5.14 -8.21 22.10
CA SER A 77 -5.76 -8.67 23.36
C SER A 77 -6.01 -7.58 24.39
N LEU A 78 -5.27 -6.48 24.37
CA LEU A 78 -5.29 -5.50 25.46
C LEU A 78 -5.80 -4.11 25.06
N MET A 79 -5.72 -3.79 23.77
CA MET A 79 -6.07 -2.47 23.24
C MET A 79 -7.59 -2.31 23.15
N VAL A 80 -8.05 -1.09 23.37
CA VAL A 80 -9.44 -0.69 23.11
C VAL A 80 -9.41 0.38 22.01
N LEU A 81 -10.10 0.12 20.91
CA LEU A 81 -10.21 1.08 19.82
C LEU A 81 -10.95 2.34 20.27
N ARG A 82 -10.45 3.48 19.83
CA ARG A 82 -11.10 4.78 20.05
C ARG A 82 -11.85 5.15 18.76
N PRO A 83 -13.19 5.19 18.76
CA PRO A 83 -13.94 5.66 17.60
C PRO A 83 -13.51 7.10 17.24
N LEU A 84 -13.49 7.40 15.95
CA LEU A 84 -13.28 8.78 15.50
C LEU A 84 -14.48 9.64 15.89
N GLU A 85 -14.21 10.91 16.20
CA GLU A 85 -15.25 11.87 16.45
C GLU A 85 -15.99 12.22 15.14
N GLN A 86 -17.27 12.55 15.25
CA GLN A 86 -18.11 12.84 14.08
C GLN A 86 -17.56 13.98 13.21
N ILE A 87 -16.89 14.94 13.83
CA ILE A 87 -16.20 16.07 13.16
C ILE A 87 -15.03 15.56 12.32
N GLU A 88 -14.26 14.59 12.83
CA GLU A 88 -13.15 13.99 12.09
C GLU A 88 -13.68 13.20 10.87
N VAL A 89 -14.76 12.45 11.04
CA VAL A 89 -15.41 11.71 9.95
C VAL A 89 -15.93 12.64 8.86
N SER A 90 -16.65 13.71 9.25
CA SER A 90 -17.18 14.69 8.28
C SER A 90 -16.07 15.42 7.51
N ARG A 91 -14.94 15.65 8.14
CA ARG A 91 -13.76 16.21 7.47
C ARG A 91 -13.18 15.23 6.43
N LEU A 92 -13.09 13.95 6.80
CA LEU A 92 -12.66 12.88 5.89
C LEU A 92 -13.55 12.80 4.65
N GLU A 93 -14.87 12.86 4.83
CA GLU A 93 -15.86 12.88 3.75
C GLU A 93 -15.67 14.07 2.81
N GLY A 94 -15.44 15.26 3.37
CA GLY A 94 -15.27 16.49 2.60
C GLY A 94 -13.97 16.55 1.78
N GLU A 95 -12.93 15.83 2.17
CA GLU A 95 -11.64 15.80 1.47
C GLU A 95 -11.56 14.69 0.39
N LEU A 96 -12.45 13.68 0.44
CA LEU A 96 -12.53 12.61 -0.57
C LEU A 96 -13.48 12.96 -1.73
N VAL A 97 -13.34 14.18 -2.25
CA VAL A 97 -14.12 14.68 -3.40
C VAL A 97 -13.17 14.90 -4.56
N ALA A 98 -13.15 13.99 -5.53
CA ALA A 98 -12.39 14.11 -6.77
C ALA A 98 -13.14 13.49 -7.94
N GLU A 99 -12.84 13.89 -9.17
CA GLU A 99 -13.55 13.37 -10.36
C GLU A 99 -13.00 12.04 -10.87
N ARG A 100 -11.72 11.75 -10.61
CA ARG A 100 -11.04 10.56 -11.13
C ARG A 100 -10.60 9.62 -10.01
N PRO A 101 -10.65 8.28 -10.20
CA PRO A 101 -10.21 7.30 -9.18
C PRO A 101 -8.78 7.50 -8.71
N ALA A 102 -7.86 7.90 -9.59
CA ALA A 102 -6.46 8.17 -9.22
C ALA A 102 -6.32 9.41 -8.30
N GLU A 103 -7.16 10.43 -8.49
CA GLU A 103 -7.20 11.61 -7.63
C GLU A 103 -7.78 11.27 -6.26
N LEU A 104 -8.80 10.41 -6.20
CA LEU A 104 -9.35 9.88 -4.95
C LEU A 104 -8.30 9.07 -4.17
N ALA A 105 -7.50 8.24 -4.85
CA ALA A 105 -6.41 7.51 -4.23
C ALA A 105 -5.35 8.46 -3.65
N THR A 106 -5.01 9.51 -4.39
CA THR A 106 -4.06 10.55 -3.94
C THR A 106 -4.62 11.32 -2.74
N ALA A 107 -5.89 11.70 -2.77
CA ALA A 107 -6.56 12.37 -1.65
C ALA A 107 -6.57 11.47 -0.41
N ALA A 108 -6.90 10.17 -0.56
CA ALA A 108 -6.89 9.22 0.55
C ALA A 108 -5.50 9.02 1.15
N ALA A 109 -4.44 8.90 0.33
CA ALA A 109 -3.07 8.78 0.81
C ALA A 109 -2.63 10.03 1.61
N ASN A 110 -2.93 11.22 1.10
CA ASN A 110 -2.64 12.49 1.79
C ASN A 110 -3.40 12.59 3.11
N LEU A 111 -4.65 12.22 3.12
CA LEU A 111 -5.51 12.25 4.30
C LEU A 111 -5.00 11.32 5.40
N LEU A 112 -4.67 10.07 5.04
CA LEU A 112 -4.04 9.11 5.95
C LEU A 112 -2.76 9.69 6.56
N SER A 113 -1.92 10.30 5.73
CA SER A 113 -0.68 10.91 6.18
C SER A 113 -0.90 12.09 7.13
N GLN A 114 -1.84 12.98 6.83
CA GLN A 114 -2.14 14.15 7.66
C GLN A 114 -2.68 13.78 9.04
N LEU A 115 -3.57 12.78 9.10
CA LEU A 115 -4.22 12.39 10.36
C LEU A 115 -3.35 11.50 11.25
N THR A 116 -2.51 10.67 10.63
CA THR A 116 -1.66 9.74 11.38
C THR A 116 -0.26 10.28 11.62
N HIS A 117 0.18 11.28 10.85
CA HIS A 117 1.57 11.75 10.76
C HIS A 117 2.56 10.65 10.35
N PHE A 118 2.09 9.68 9.55
CA PHE A 118 2.89 8.60 8.97
C PHE A 118 2.81 8.65 7.44
N ALA A 119 3.47 7.71 6.75
CA ALA A 119 3.33 7.59 5.31
C ALA A 119 2.00 6.92 4.97
N GLY A 120 1.13 7.61 4.24
CA GLY A 120 -0.09 7.05 3.67
C GLY A 120 0.21 6.32 2.37
N VAL A 121 -0.38 5.14 2.18
CA VAL A 121 -0.21 4.30 1.00
C VAL A 121 -1.57 3.84 0.48
N VAL A 122 -1.79 3.95 -0.83
CA VAL A 122 -3.01 3.48 -1.48
C VAL A 122 -2.63 2.72 -2.75
N ALA A 123 -2.99 1.44 -2.81
CA ALA A 123 -2.92 0.68 -4.05
C ALA A 123 -4.02 1.20 -4.97
N VAL A 124 -3.65 1.76 -6.09
CA VAL A 124 -4.62 2.15 -7.13
C VAL A 124 -5.15 0.86 -7.75
N PRO A 125 -6.46 0.75 -7.98
CA PRO A 125 -7.02 -0.43 -8.63
C PRO A 125 -6.26 -0.66 -9.94
N LYS A 126 -5.64 -1.82 -10.07
CA LYS A 126 -5.19 -2.24 -11.40
C LYS A 126 -6.44 -2.19 -12.26
N ARG A 127 -6.44 -1.37 -13.32
CA ARG A 127 -7.52 -1.42 -14.30
C ARG A 127 -7.67 -2.90 -14.66
N ARG A 128 -8.72 -3.54 -14.11
CA ARG A 128 -9.04 -4.91 -14.46
C ARG A 128 -9.25 -4.87 -15.95
N GLU A 129 -8.35 -5.60 -16.68
CA GLU A 129 -8.48 -5.75 -18.10
C GLU A 129 -8.19 -4.45 -18.88
N ALA A 130 -6.91 -4.00 -18.83
CA ALA A 130 -6.46 -3.00 -19.78
C ALA A 130 -6.87 -3.43 -21.19
N THR A 131 -7.94 -2.84 -21.71
CA THR A 131 -8.46 -3.06 -23.04
C THR A 131 -8.25 -1.80 -23.88
N PHE A 132 -8.31 -1.90 -25.19
CA PHE A 132 -8.37 -0.73 -26.05
C PHE A 132 -9.68 -0.70 -26.83
N ARG A 133 -10.19 0.51 -27.06
CA ARG A 133 -11.30 0.77 -27.99
C ARG A 133 -10.80 0.90 -29.42
N HIS A 134 -9.65 1.57 -29.56
CA HIS A 134 -9.01 1.80 -30.84
C HIS A 134 -7.51 1.88 -30.67
N LEU A 135 -6.77 1.35 -31.64
CA LEU A 135 -5.32 1.38 -31.70
C LEU A 135 -4.88 1.86 -33.10
N GLU A 136 -3.83 2.67 -33.17
CA GLU A 136 -3.30 3.17 -34.44
C GLU A 136 -1.78 3.18 -34.43
N PHE A 137 -1.18 2.82 -35.58
CA PHE A 137 0.25 2.93 -35.82
C PHE A 137 0.53 4.06 -36.79
N LEU A 138 1.43 4.98 -36.39
CA LEU A 138 1.92 6.06 -37.24
C LEU A 138 3.44 5.98 -37.39
N ARG A 139 3.92 6.02 -38.64
CA ARG A 139 5.35 6.04 -38.89
C ARG A 139 5.95 7.41 -38.55
N LEU A 140 6.90 7.45 -37.59
CA LEU A 140 7.68 8.65 -37.25
C LEU A 140 8.97 8.73 -38.06
N SER A 141 9.65 7.59 -38.25
CA SER A 141 10.89 7.47 -39.04
C SER A 141 11.06 6.01 -39.51
N ASP A 142 12.21 5.72 -40.14
CA ASP A 142 12.49 4.38 -40.65
C ASP A 142 12.49 3.27 -39.56
N HIS A 143 12.85 3.62 -38.33
CA HIS A 143 12.94 2.69 -37.21
C HIS A 143 12.10 3.09 -35.98
N ARG A 144 11.18 4.05 -36.15
CA ARG A 144 10.30 4.48 -35.07
C ARG A 144 8.86 4.56 -35.53
N VAL A 145 8.00 3.85 -34.77
CA VAL A 145 6.55 3.83 -35.00
C VAL A 145 5.87 4.35 -33.73
N LEU A 146 4.98 5.31 -33.88
CA LEU A 146 4.13 5.77 -32.79
C LEU A 146 2.92 4.84 -32.70
N LEU A 147 2.74 4.23 -31.53
CA LEU A 147 1.54 3.49 -31.17
C LEU A 147 0.64 4.45 -30.38
N ILE A 148 -0.58 4.64 -30.87
CA ILE A 148 -1.64 5.39 -30.17
C ILE A 148 -2.69 4.38 -29.72
N ILE A 149 -3.08 4.43 -28.44
CA ILE A 149 -4.07 3.56 -27.84
C ILE A 149 -5.16 4.43 -27.26
N VAL A 150 -6.40 4.19 -27.68
CA VAL A 150 -7.59 4.83 -27.12
C VAL A 150 -8.30 3.81 -26.23
N THR A 151 -8.49 4.13 -24.96
CA THR A 151 -9.21 3.26 -24.01
C THR A 151 -10.72 3.36 -24.21
N PRO A 152 -11.53 2.44 -23.68
CA PRO A 152 -12.99 2.53 -23.71
C PRO A 152 -13.51 3.83 -23.09
N GLU A 153 -12.82 4.36 -22.05
CA GLU A 153 -13.15 5.60 -21.35
C GLU A 153 -12.79 6.86 -22.14
N GLY A 154 -12.07 6.71 -23.26
CA GLY A 154 -11.66 7.80 -24.14
C GLY A 154 -10.28 8.39 -23.84
N ASP A 155 -9.56 7.85 -22.87
CA ASP A 155 -8.17 8.24 -22.60
C ASP A 155 -7.27 7.84 -23.77
N VAL A 156 -6.31 8.72 -24.09
CA VAL A 156 -5.35 8.46 -25.17
C VAL A 156 -3.96 8.27 -24.58
N GLN A 157 -3.39 7.10 -24.84
CA GLN A 157 -2.00 6.78 -24.51
C GLN A 157 -1.17 6.70 -25.77
N ASN A 158 0.08 7.11 -25.70
CA ASN A 158 0.99 7.00 -26.84
C ASN A 158 2.33 6.40 -26.41
N ARG A 159 2.94 5.61 -27.30
CA ARG A 159 4.25 5.00 -27.10
C ARG A 159 5.03 5.00 -28.41
N VAL A 160 6.31 5.30 -28.32
CA VAL A 160 7.22 5.16 -29.45
C VAL A 160 7.85 3.79 -29.43
N LEU A 161 7.53 2.98 -30.43
CA LEU A 161 8.13 1.66 -30.63
C LEU A 161 9.39 1.81 -31.48
N HIS A 162 10.47 1.17 -31.07
CA HIS A 162 11.68 1.05 -31.88
C HIS A 162 11.64 -0.28 -32.63
N THR A 163 11.77 -0.20 -33.95
CA THR A 163 11.64 -1.37 -34.82
C THR A 163 12.98 -1.70 -35.49
N GLU A 164 13.27 -2.98 -35.66
CA GLU A 164 14.50 -3.44 -36.29
C GLU A 164 14.53 -3.16 -37.79
N ARG A 165 13.36 -3.12 -38.42
CA ARG A 165 13.21 -2.80 -39.83
C ARG A 165 12.23 -1.65 -40.09
N LYS A 166 12.25 -1.16 -41.31
CA LYS A 166 11.31 -0.15 -41.82
C LYS A 166 9.97 -0.80 -42.15
N PHE A 167 8.88 -0.24 -41.67
CA PHE A 167 7.51 -0.60 -42.03
C PHE A 167 6.92 0.42 -43.01
N SER A 168 6.28 -0.07 -44.04
CA SER A 168 5.51 0.76 -44.97
C SER A 168 4.19 1.21 -44.30
N GLN A 169 3.58 2.23 -44.86
CA GLN A 169 2.28 2.71 -44.37
C GLN A 169 1.16 1.67 -44.57
N VAL A 170 1.26 0.84 -45.60
CA VAL A 170 0.32 -0.25 -45.86
C VAL A 170 0.43 -1.33 -44.78
N GLU A 171 1.63 -1.77 -44.45
CA GLU A 171 1.86 -2.77 -43.35
C GLU A 171 1.38 -2.27 -41.98
N LEU A 172 1.60 -0.98 -41.68
CA LEU A 172 1.09 -0.38 -40.46
C LEU A 172 -0.44 -0.31 -40.40
N ALA A 173 -1.06 0.01 -41.57
CA ALA A 173 -2.52 0.02 -41.68
C ALA A 173 -3.11 -1.38 -41.59
N GLU A 174 -2.48 -2.40 -42.15
CA GLU A 174 -2.89 -3.81 -42.02
C GLU A 174 -2.82 -4.26 -40.55
N ALA A 175 -1.73 -3.96 -39.87
CA ALA A 175 -1.58 -4.27 -38.42
C ALA A 175 -2.64 -3.55 -37.58
N THR A 176 -2.89 -2.26 -37.83
CA THR A 176 -3.94 -1.48 -37.21
C THR A 176 -5.31 -2.12 -37.38
N ASN A 177 -5.68 -2.40 -38.62
CA ASN A 177 -7.00 -2.96 -38.95
C ASN A 177 -7.19 -4.33 -38.28
N PHE A 178 -6.17 -5.19 -38.34
CA PHE A 178 -6.22 -6.51 -37.78
C PHE A 178 -6.45 -6.44 -36.24
N LEU A 179 -5.65 -5.64 -35.52
CA LEU A 179 -5.78 -5.52 -34.08
C LEU A 179 -7.14 -4.92 -33.68
N ASN A 180 -7.60 -3.88 -34.35
CA ASN A 180 -8.90 -3.27 -34.08
C ASN A 180 -10.07 -4.20 -34.34
N GLN A 181 -9.99 -4.99 -35.43
CA GLN A 181 -11.09 -5.86 -35.86
C GLN A 181 -11.22 -7.11 -34.93
N HIS A 182 -10.10 -7.67 -34.46
CA HIS A 182 -10.10 -8.94 -33.78
C HIS A 182 -9.96 -8.79 -32.24
N PHE A 183 -9.40 -7.67 -31.76
CA PHE A 183 -9.00 -7.54 -30.35
C PHE A 183 -9.50 -6.26 -29.67
N ALA A 184 -10.26 -5.39 -30.31
CA ALA A 184 -10.87 -4.26 -29.61
C ALA A 184 -11.78 -4.77 -28.49
N GLY A 185 -11.61 -4.23 -27.26
CA GLY A 185 -12.33 -4.67 -26.06
C GLY A 185 -11.81 -5.94 -25.42
N VAL A 186 -10.79 -6.60 -26.00
CA VAL A 186 -10.14 -7.77 -25.40
C VAL A 186 -8.99 -7.32 -24.49
N PRO A 187 -8.85 -7.89 -23.28
CA PRO A 187 -7.73 -7.59 -22.38
C PRO A 187 -6.38 -7.88 -23.02
N PHE A 188 -5.40 -6.97 -22.83
CA PHE A 188 -4.07 -7.12 -23.44
C PHE A 188 -3.36 -8.42 -23.09
N HIS A 189 -3.58 -8.96 -21.89
CA HIS A 189 -2.98 -10.25 -21.49
C HIS A 189 -3.55 -11.44 -22.27
N ASP A 190 -4.84 -11.38 -22.66
CA ASP A 190 -5.49 -12.39 -23.48
C ASP A 190 -5.12 -12.25 -24.95
N ILE A 191 -4.89 -11.02 -25.41
CA ILE A 191 -4.48 -10.75 -26.80
C ILE A 191 -3.18 -11.48 -27.09
N ARG A 192 -2.20 -11.45 -26.20
CA ARG A 192 -0.90 -12.10 -26.39
C ARG A 192 -1.03 -13.61 -26.65
N ALA A 193 -1.88 -14.28 -25.87
CA ALA A 193 -2.10 -15.72 -26.02
C ALA A 193 -2.83 -16.06 -27.33
N ARG A 194 -3.84 -15.26 -27.73
CA ARG A 194 -4.61 -15.45 -28.94
C ARG A 194 -3.81 -15.06 -30.19
N LEU A 195 -3.07 -13.96 -30.14
CA LEU A 195 -2.22 -13.49 -31.21
C LEU A 195 -1.21 -14.56 -31.64
N ALA A 196 -0.56 -15.25 -30.69
CA ALA A 196 0.36 -16.33 -30.97
C ALA A 196 -0.29 -17.53 -31.72
N ALA A 197 -1.59 -17.74 -31.54
CA ALA A 197 -2.33 -18.80 -32.22
C ALA A 197 -2.79 -18.38 -33.65
N GLU A 198 -3.15 -17.10 -33.83
CA GLU A 198 -3.70 -16.59 -35.09
C GLU A 198 -2.63 -16.12 -36.09
N LEU A 199 -1.44 -15.80 -35.61
CA LEU A 199 -0.33 -15.28 -36.43
C LEU A 199 0.28 -16.26 -37.43
N ARG A 200 -0.24 -17.47 -37.54
CA ARG A 200 0.28 -18.47 -38.53
C ARG A 200 0.04 -18.08 -39.98
N GLU A 201 -0.87 -17.17 -40.24
CA GLU A 201 -1.25 -16.70 -41.60
C GLU A 201 -0.67 -15.31 -41.95
N LEU A 202 -0.09 -14.59 -41.01
CA LEU A 202 0.52 -13.26 -41.24
C LEU A 202 2.04 -13.36 -41.43
N SER A 203 2.61 -12.39 -42.15
CA SER A 203 4.07 -12.30 -42.24
C SER A 203 4.71 -12.18 -40.86
N ALA A 204 5.82 -12.92 -40.63
CA ALA A 204 6.51 -12.97 -39.32
C ALA A 204 6.87 -11.57 -38.78
N ASP A 205 7.08 -10.61 -39.66
CA ASP A 205 7.47 -9.25 -39.32
C ASP A 205 6.31 -8.41 -38.79
N ILE A 206 5.12 -8.53 -39.38
CA ILE A 206 3.90 -7.87 -38.89
C ILE A 206 3.49 -8.48 -37.56
N ALA A 207 3.64 -9.81 -37.40
CA ALA A 207 3.44 -10.53 -36.15
C ALA A 207 4.34 -9.98 -35.03
N THR A 208 5.61 -9.73 -35.30
CA THR A 208 6.55 -9.16 -34.36
C THR A 208 6.15 -7.75 -33.95
N LEU A 209 5.77 -6.89 -34.89
CA LEU A 209 5.28 -5.54 -34.61
C LEU A 209 4.04 -5.56 -33.68
N MET A 210 3.08 -6.44 -33.97
CA MET A 210 1.87 -6.59 -33.17
C MET A 210 2.18 -7.06 -31.74
N THR A 211 3.09 -8.04 -31.59
CA THR A 211 3.52 -8.53 -30.26
C THR A 211 4.18 -7.42 -29.45
N VAL A 212 5.11 -6.67 -30.05
CA VAL A 212 5.76 -5.51 -29.40
C VAL A 212 4.73 -4.43 -29.03
N ALA A 213 3.74 -4.20 -29.89
CA ALA A 213 2.67 -3.23 -29.61
C ALA A 213 1.77 -3.67 -28.47
N VAL A 214 1.41 -4.95 -28.39
CA VAL A 214 0.60 -5.52 -27.29
C VAL A 214 1.37 -5.43 -25.97
N ASP A 215 2.65 -5.78 -25.96
CA ASP A 215 3.50 -5.67 -24.78
C ASP A 215 3.69 -4.20 -24.32
N ALA A 216 3.90 -3.29 -25.27
CA ALA A 216 4.00 -1.86 -25.01
C ALA A 216 2.67 -1.25 -24.53
N GLY A 217 1.54 -1.73 -25.08
CA GLY A 217 0.20 -1.32 -24.68
C GLY A 217 -0.15 -1.78 -23.27
N ALA A 218 0.15 -3.03 -22.95
CA ALA A 218 0.01 -3.56 -21.59
C ALA A 218 0.84 -2.75 -20.60
N GLY A 219 2.09 -2.42 -20.95
CA GLY A 219 2.96 -1.55 -20.14
C GLY A 219 2.43 -0.12 -20.02
N ALA A 220 1.95 0.50 -21.12
CA ALA A 220 1.43 1.86 -21.14
C ALA A 220 0.21 2.05 -20.22
N LEU A 221 -0.65 1.05 -20.19
CA LEU A 221 -1.85 1.06 -19.35
C LEU A 221 -1.60 0.56 -17.92
N ALA A 222 -0.47 -0.13 -17.70
CA ALA A 222 0.04 -0.50 -16.38
C ALA A 222 0.83 0.63 -15.70
N ASP A 223 1.36 1.61 -16.48
CA ASP A 223 2.18 2.73 -16.00
C ASP A 223 1.41 3.83 -15.22
N GLY A 224 0.11 3.66 -14.96
CA GLY A 224 -0.52 4.34 -13.84
C GLY A 224 0.14 3.85 -12.55
N ASP A 225 0.63 4.75 -11.69
CA ASP A 225 1.23 4.40 -10.40
C ASP A 225 0.37 3.35 -9.69
N ALA A 226 0.85 2.10 -9.65
CA ALA A 226 0.13 1.00 -8.98
C ALA A 226 -0.06 1.28 -7.47
N VAL A 227 0.75 2.19 -6.92
CA VAL A 227 0.69 2.64 -5.53
C VAL A 227 0.95 4.14 -5.47
N VAL A 228 0.03 4.85 -4.84
CA VAL A 228 0.20 6.25 -4.42
C VAL A 228 0.77 6.27 -3.01
N LEU A 229 1.80 7.07 -2.81
CA LEU A 229 2.43 7.33 -1.52
C LEU A 229 2.28 8.81 -1.18
N ALA A 230 2.09 9.12 0.10
CA ALA A 230 2.06 10.48 0.61
C ALA A 230 2.66 10.55 2.01
N GLY A 231 3.35 11.65 2.29
CA GLY A 231 3.88 11.92 3.63
C GLY A 231 5.09 11.07 4.03
N GLU A 232 5.86 10.55 3.11
CA GLU A 232 7.09 9.81 3.40
C GLU A 232 8.06 10.62 4.28
N ARG A 233 8.02 11.96 4.15
CA ARG A 233 8.81 12.87 4.98
C ARG A 233 8.48 12.79 6.47
N ASN A 234 7.28 12.37 6.84
CA ASN A 234 6.88 12.22 8.23
C ASN A 234 7.73 11.13 8.92
N LEU A 235 8.24 10.16 8.16
CA LEU A 235 9.11 9.12 8.67
C LEU A 235 10.53 9.62 8.99
N LEU A 236 10.90 10.82 8.49
CA LEU A 236 12.15 11.49 8.85
C LEU A 236 12.10 12.09 10.26
N SER A 237 10.89 12.32 10.77
CA SER A 237 10.66 12.92 12.08
C SER A 237 10.67 11.81 13.15
N GLY A 238 11.57 11.90 14.14
CA GLY A 238 11.66 10.95 15.24
C GLY A 238 12.90 10.06 15.21
N ASP A 239 12.84 8.90 15.88
CA ASP A 239 13.98 7.99 16.08
C ASP A 239 14.58 7.41 14.79
N PHE A 240 13.83 7.42 13.68
CA PHE A 240 14.34 6.97 12.37
C PHE A 240 15.35 7.92 11.76
N GLY A 241 15.27 9.23 12.03
CA GLY A 241 16.21 10.23 11.51
C GLY A 241 17.65 10.02 11.96
N SER A 242 17.90 9.23 12.99
CA SER A 242 19.21 8.97 13.55
C SER A 242 20.03 7.92 12.76
N ASN A 243 19.40 7.12 11.89
CA ASN A 243 20.07 6.08 11.10
C ASN A 243 19.88 6.29 9.60
N MET A 244 20.82 7.02 8.98
CA MET A 244 20.77 7.37 7.55
C MET A 244 20.72 6.14 6.62
N GLU A 245 21.34 5.03 7.00
CA GLU A 245 21.35 3.82 6.16
C GLU A 245 19.97 3.13 6.14
N ARG A 246 19.26 3.15 7.27
CA ARG A 246 17.87 2.66 7.36
C ARG A 246 16.93 3.52 6.52
N LEU A 247 17.05 4.83 6.65
CA LEU A 247 16.29 5.77 5.83
C LEU A 247 16.49 5.52 4.34
N LYS A 248 17.74 5.36 3.91
CA LYS A 248 18.07 5.08 2.51
C LYS A 248 17.35 3.81 2.02
N ARG A 249 17.43 2.70 2.76
CA ARG A 249 16.74 1.44 2.40
C ARG A 249 15.22 1.59 2.36
N LEU A 250 14.65 2.37 3.28
CA LEU A 250 13.21 2.64 3.29
C LEU A 250 12.78 3.43 2.05
N PHE A 251 13.53 4.48 1.68
CA PHE A 251 13.25 5.23 0.47
C PHE A 251 13.43 4.39 -0.81
N GLU A 252 14.42 3.48 -0.86
CA GLU A 252 14.59 2.53 -1.96
C GLU A 252 13.32 1.65 -2.14
N VAL A 253 12.70 1.19 -1.04
CA VAL A 253 11.42 0.43 -1.11
C VAL A 253 10.29 1.30 -1.65
N PHE A 254 10.23 2.57 -1.24
CA PHE A 254 9.22 3.50 -1.73
C PHE A 254 9.40 3.84 -3.22
N GLU A 255 10.64 4.02 -3.66
CA GLU A 255 10.96 4.27 -5.06
C GLU A 255 10.64 3.06 -5.95
N GLN A 256 11.03 1.85 -5.52
CA GLN A 256 10.79 0.63 -6.30
C GLN A 256 9.33 0.18 -6.29
N LYS A 257 8.53 0.55 -5.27
CA LYS A 257 7.11 0.24 -5.07
C LYS A 257 6.73 -1.25 -5.15
N THR A 258 7.54 -2.11 -5.76
CA THR A 258 7.22 -3.54 -6.03
C THR A 258 6.88 -4.31 -4.75
N SER A 259 7.68 -4.15 -3.71
CA SER A 259 7.47 -4.82 -2.42
C SER A 259 6.20 -4.33 -1.74
N LEU A 260 5.89 -3.03 -1.86
CA LEU A 260 4.65 -2.44 -1.33
C LEU A 260 3.42 -2.96 -2.06
N VAL A 261 3.48 -3.03 -3.40
CA VAL A 261 2.41 -3.64 -4.21
C VAL A 261 2.12 -5.05 -3.74
N HIS A 262 3.17 -5.86 -3.54
CA HIS A 262 3.01 -7.24 -3.07
C HIS A 262 2.34 -7.33 -1.69
N LEU A 263 2.75 -6.50 -0.73
CA LEU A 263 2.14 -6.45 0.61
C LEU A 263 0.67 -6.05 0.55
N LEU A 264 0.35 -5.03 -0.26
CA LEU A 264 -1.01 -4.56 -0.43
C LEU A 264 -1.89 -5.58 -1.16
N ASP A 265 -1.35 -6.31 -2.15
CA ASP A 265 -2.04 -7.40 -2.85
C ASP A 265 -2.36 -8.58 -1.89
N ILE A 266 -1.45 -8.92 -0.95
CA ILE A 266 -1.72 -9.93 0.09
C ILE A 266 -2.83 -9.43 1.03
N SER A 267 -2.75 -8.18 1.45
CA SER A 267 -3.73 -7.55 2.35
C SER A 267 -5.12 -7.43 1.70
N GLN A 268 -5.19 -7.35 0.37
CA GLN A 268 -6.45 -7.30 -0.37
C GLN A 268 -7.34 -8.55 -0.17
N LYS A 269 -6.71 -9.71 0.07
CA LYS A 269 -7.42 -10.98 0.28
C LYS A 269 -7.96 -11.15 1.70
N ALA A 270 -7.56 -10.29 2.62
CA ALA A 270 -7.98 -10.34 4.00
C ALA A 270 -9.33 -9.62 4.21
N HIS A 271 -10.05 -10.02 5.25
CA HIS A 271 -11.27 -9.35 5.66
C HIS A 271 -10.96 -8.31 6.75
N GLY A 272 -11.27 -7.04 6.47
CA GLY A 272 -11.09 -5.93 7.42
C GLY A 272 -9.63 -5.47 7.56
N VAL A 273 -9.35 -4.72 8.62
CA VAL A 273 -8.04 -4.13 8.87
C VAL A 273 -6.99 -5.19 9.17
N GLN A 274 -5.86 -5.12 8.51
CA GLN A 274 -4.69 -5.95 8.74
C GLN A 274 -3.56 -5.12 9.35
N ILE A 275 -2.82 -5.71 10.27
CA ILE A 275 -1.74 -5.04 10.97
C ILE A 275 -0.51 -5.95 10.90
N TYR A 276 0.58 -5.41 10.38
CA TYR A 276 1.88 -6.06 10.32
C TYR A 276 2.84 -5.29 11.22
N ILE A 277 3.42 -5.94 12.23
CA ILE A 277 4.30 -5.33 13.21
C ILE A 277 5.72 -5.85 13.04
N GLY A 278 6.64 -4.97 12.69
CA GLY A 278 8.04 -5.34 12.45
C GLY A 278 8.17 -6.35 11.30
N GLY A 279 8.94 -7.40 11.50
CA GLY A 279 9.23 -8.42 10.49
C GLY A 279 8.03 -9.23 9.97
N GLU A 280 6.82 -9.03 10.51
CA GLU A 280 5.60 -9.73 10.05
C GLU A 280 5.21 -9.36 8.62
N SER A 281 5.64 -8.21 8.11
CA SER A 281 5.42 -7.81 6.72
C SER A 281 6.18 -8.67 5.70
N GLY A 282 7.23 -9.35 6.12
CA GLY A 282 8.15 -10.10 5.24
C GLY A 282 9.03 -9.22 4.36
N ILE A 283 8.98 -7.91 4.53
CA ILE A 283 9.79 -6.92 3.78
C ILE A 283 10.91 -6.44 4.68
N VAL A 284 12.14 -6.85 4.40
CA VAL A 284 13.32 -6.60 5.24
C VAL A 284 13.49 -5.13 5.67
N PRO A 285 13.34 -4.11 4.79
CA PRO A 285 13.47 -2.71 5.22
C PRO A 285 12.37 -2.23 6.16
N LEU A 286 11.26 -2.98 6.31
CA LEU A 286 10.14 -2.67 7.21
C LEU A 286 10.17 -3.43 8.53
N ASP A 287 11.26 -4.13 8.86
CA ASP A 287 11.38 -4.96 10.07
C ASP A 287 11.20 -4.19 11.38
N GLU A 288 11.46 -2.88 11.37
CA GLU A 288 11.27 -2.00 12.53
C GLU A 288 10.07 -1.07 12.39
N MET A 289 9.25 -1.32 11.38
CA MET A 289 8.06 -0.53 11.09
C MET A 289 6.81 -1.36 11.29
N SER A 290 5.69 -0.69 11.37
CA SER A 290 4.39 -1.32 11.30
C SER A 290 3.61 -0.80 10.11
N VAL A 291 2.83 -1.69 9.52
CA VAL A 291 1.93 -1.37 8.42
C VAL A 291 0.51 -1.72 8.86
N VAL A 292 -0.39 -0.76 8.76
CA VAL A 292 -1.82 -0.94 9.02
C VAL A 292 -2.55 -0.74 7.72
N THR A 293 -3.27 -1.75 7.24
CA THR A 293 -3.95 -1.72 5.94
C THR A 293 -5.43 -2.08 6.08
N ALA A 294 -6.25 -1.58 5.16
CA ALA A 294 -7.63 -2.00 4.99
C ALA A 294 -7.96 -2.13 3.50
N PRO A 295 -8.71 -3.16 3.09
CA PRO A 295 -9.22 -3.28 1.74
C PRO A 295 -10.33 -2.24 1.49
N TYR A 296 -10.43 -1.75 0.25
CA TYR A 296 -11.54 -0.94 -0.20
C TYR A 296 -12.19 -1.56 -1.43
N ALA A 297 -13.49 -1.36 -1.58
CA ALA A 297 -14.33 -2.11 -2.51
C ALA A 297 -15.26 -1.19 -3.30
N VAL A 298 -15.67 -1.65 -4.49
CA VAL A 298 -16.75 -1.07 -5.31
C VAL A 298 -17.74 -2.18 -5.59
N ASP A 299 -19.01 -1.92 -5.36
CA ASP A 299 -20.11 -2.91 -5.54
C ASP A 299 -19.84 -4.26 -4.84
N GLY A 300 -19.22 -4.20 -3.65
CA GLY A 300 -18.89 -5.37 -2.86
C GLY A 300 -17.64 -6.14 -3.33
N GLN A 301 -17.01 -5.73 -4.43
CA GLN A 301 -15.76 -6.32 -4.90
C GLN A 301 -14.57 -5.50 -4.40
N VAL A 302 -13.64 -6.16 -3.70
CA VAL A 302 -12.38 -5.53 -3.28
C VAL A 302 -11.55 -5.20 -4.51
N ILE A 303 -11.26 -3.92 -4.72
CA ILE A 303 -10.52 -3.42 -5.87
C ILE A 303 -9.12 -2.91 -5.52
N GLY A 304 -8.85 -2.69 -4.25
CA GLY A 304 -7.55 -2.24 -3.79
C GLY A 304 -7.41 -2.27 -2.28
N THR A 305 -6.28 -1.82 -1.80
CA THR A 305 -5.94 -1.72 -0.38
C THR A 305 -5.31 -0.37 -0.12
N LEU A 306 -5.66 0.23 1.00
CA LEU A 306 -4.99 1.43 1.51
C LEU A 306 -4.42 1.17 2.89
N GLY A 307 -3.53 2.05 3.34
CA GLY A 307 -2.98 1.92 4.68
C GLY A 307 -1.97 3.00 5.04
N VAL A 308 -1.32 2.79 6.15
CA VAL A 308 -0.24 3.63 6.65
C VAL A 308 0.98 2.79 7.01
N ILE A 309 2.15 3.37 6.80
CA ILE A 309 3.45 2.83 7.18
C ILE A 309 4.06 3.80 8.18
N GLY A 310 4.41 3.30 9.35
CA GLY A 310 5.00 4.09 10.43
C GLY A 310 5.87 3.25 11.36
N PRO A 311 6.50 3.85 12.38
CA PRO A 311 7.29 3.12 13.35
C PRO A 311 6.44 2.09 14.10
N THR A 312 7.05 1.02 14.62
CA THR A 312 6.34 0.07 15.51
C THR A 312 5.72 0.77 16.73
N ARG A 313 6.28 1.91 17.11
CA ARG A 313 5.77 2.80 18.16
C ARG A 313 4.72 3.75 17.60
N MET A 314 3.52 3.27 17.29
CA MET A 314 2.39 4.11 16.86
C MET A 314 1.17 3.96 17.77
N ALA A 315 0.30 4.95 17.79
CA ALA A 315 -0.96 4.93 18.53
C ALA A 315 -2.00 4.07 17.75
N TYR A 316 -1.88 2.75 17.83
CA TYR A 316 -2.71 1.80 17.09
C TYR A 316 -4.20 2.01 17.33
N GLU A 317 -4.60 2.37 18.56
CA GLU A 317 -6.00 2.64 18.95
C GLU A 317 -6.63 3.78 18.15
N ARG A 318 -5.82 4.67 17.57
CA ARG A 318 -6.24 5.78 16.71
C ARG A 318 -6.02 5.48 15.23
N VAL A 319 -4.88 4.87 14.89
CA VAL A 319 -4.49 4.59 13.50
C VAL A 319 -5.45 3.60 12.84
N ILE A 320 -5.85 2.55 13.56
CA ILE A 320 -6.74 1.51 13.02
C ILE A 320 -8.10 2.09 12.60
N PRO A 321 -8.83 2.86 13.43
CA PRO A 321 -10.08 3.49 13.01
C PRO A 321 -9.92 4.48 11.84
N ILE A 322 -8.83 5.25 11.79
CA ILE A 322 -8.56 6.16 10.66
C ILE A 322 -8.46 5.38 9.36
N VAL A 323 -7.67 4.30 9.34
CA VAL A 323 -7.48 3.46 8.15
C VAL A 323 -8.79 2.79 7.73
N ASP A 324 -9.54 2.22 8.69
CA ASP A 324 -10.82 1.55 8.43
C ASP A 324 -11.87 2.51 7.84
N ILE A 325 -12.03 3.69 8.45
CA ILE A 325 -13.01 4.69 7.99
C ILE A 325 -12.60 5.25 6.63
N THR A 326 -11.31 5.56 6.42
CA THR A 326 -10.83 6.05 5.11
C THR A 326 -11.09 5.02 4.01
N ALA A 327 -10.92 3.71 4.28
CA ALA A 327 -11.22 2.66 3.33
C ALA A 327 -12.72 2.60 2.97
N LYS A 328 -13.60 2.73 3.97
CA LYS A 328 -15.05 2.77 3.78
C LYS A 328 -15.48 4.00 2.97
N LEU A 329 -14.95 5.17 3.29
CA LEU A 329 -15.27 6.41 2.59
C LEU A 329 -14.76 6.39 1.15
N LEU A 330 -13.54 5.89 0.91
CA LEU A 330 -13.01 5.71 -0.45
C LEU A 330 -13.87 4.72 -1.25
N SER A 331 -14.33 3.63 -0.63
CA SER A 331 -15.25 2.67 -1.26
C SER A 331 -16.55 3.35 -1.70
N ASN A 332 -17.16 4.13 -0.81
CA ASN A 332 -18.40 4.84 -1.10
C ASN A 332 -18.21 5.88 -2.23
N ALA A 333 -17.13 6.67 -2.16
CA ALA A 333 -16.84 7.68 -3.18
C ALA A 333 -16.62 7.07 -4.56
N LEU A 334 -15.97 5.90 -4.65
CA LEU A 334 -15.75 5.17 -5.90
C LEU A 334 -17.03 4.49 -6.42
N THR A 335 -17.85 3.92 -5.55
CA THR A 335 -19.13 3.29 -5.95
C THR A 335 -20.08 4.31 -6.57
N HIS A 336 -20.24 5.49 -5.96
CA HIS A 336 -21.11 6.54 -6.51
C HIS A 336 -20.67 7.01 -7.90
N LYS A 337 -19.37 7.03 -8.21
CA LYS A 337 -18.83 7.52 -9.48
C LYS A 337 -18.79 6.49 -10.61
N LEU A 338 -18.83 5.20 -10.31
CA LEU A 338 -18.87 4.15 -11.33
C LEU A 338 -20.32 3.78 -11.69
N SER A 339 -21.31 4.34 -10.94
CA SER A 339 -22.75 4.16 -11.20
C SER A 339 -23.36 5.28 -12.05
N ASP A 340 -22.65 6.41 -12.23
CA ASP A 340 -22.99 7.53 -13.11
C ASP A 340 -22.23 7.41 -14.45
#